data_bd72dcb88b5c19ffcfbd2f9c1ad19c3d
#
_entry.id   bd72dcb88b5c19ffcfbd2f9c1ad19c3d
#
_cell.length_a   1.000
_cell.length_b   1.000
_cell.length_c   1.000
_cell.angle_alpha   90.00
_cell.angle_beta   90.00
_cell.angle_gamma   90.00
#
_symmetry.space_group_name_H-M   'P 1'
#
loop_
_entity.id
_entity.type
_entity.pdbx_description
1 polymer ?
#
loop_
_entity_poly.entity_id
_entity_poly.type
_entity_poly.pdbx_seq_one_letter_code
_entity_poly.pdbx_strand_id
1 'polypeptide(L)'
;MLSMVEYVHERMHTYENLEIGVDFTMGNGHDTKALIECCKEVYSFDIQEEALIHTRELVGDKAHLIRDSHENFDHYVDTFDIGIFNLGYLPEGDHNITTTLDVTQRTLIKAVEHMKKVIFTTCYIGHPQGKEEALWINNYVSD
;
A
#
# COMPACT_ATOMS: atom_id res chain seq x y z
N MET A 1 19.87 12.99 3.25
CA MET A 1 18.59 13.06 2.50
C MET A 1 17.80 11.79 2.72
N LEU A 2 16.52 11.90 3.06
CA LEU A 2 15.66 10.76 3.27
C LEU A 2 15.26 10.14 1.94
N SER A 3 15.16 8.80 1.89
CA SER A 3 14.53 8.13 0.78
C SER A 3 13.02 8.42 0.80
N MET A 4 12.32 8.11 -0.30
CA MET A 4 10.87 8.30 -0.35
C MET A 4 10.17 7.44 0.71
N VAL A 5 10.64 6.20 0.91
CA VAL A 5 10.08 5.31 1.93
C VAL A 5 10.28 5.88 3.33
N GLU A 6 11.49 6.36 3.64
CA GLU A 6 11.79 6.98 4.94
C GLU A 6 10.94 8.23 5.17
N TYR A 7 10.77 9.05 4.14
CA TYR A 7 9.94 10.24 4.23
C TYR A 7 8.49 9.89 4.57
N VAL A 8 7.93 8.91 3.87
CA VAL A 8 6.56 8.45 4.13
C VAL A 8 6.44 7.91 5.55
N HIS A 9 7.42 7.10 6.01
CA HIS A 9 7.41 6.55 7.36
C HIS A 9 7.47 7.64 8.42
N GLU A 10 8.26 8.69 8.22
CA GLU A 10 8.29 9.83 9.13
C GLU A 10 6.94 10.53 9.20
N ARG A 11 6.29 10.72 8.05
CA ARG A 11 4.96 11.34 8.02
C ARG A 11 3.92 10.47 8.70
N MET A 12 4.01 9.15 8.56
CA MET A 12 3.12 8.21 9.23
C MET A 12 3.23 8.32 10.75
N HIS A 13 4.45 8.51 11.25
CA HIS A 13 4.68 8.62 12.69
C HIS A 13 4.13 9.89 13.32
N THR A 14 3.63 10.85 12.52
CA THR A 14 2.93 12.01 13.05
C THR A 14 1.49 11.64 13.47
N TYR A 15 1.01 10.49 13.03
CA TYR A 15 -0.30 9.96 13.43
C TYR A 15 -0.11 8.98 14.58
N GLU A 16 -0.94 9.11 15.61
CA GLU A 16 -0.87 8.25 16.80
C GLU A 16 -2.23 7.64 17.11
N ASN A 17 -2.21 6.44 17.70
CA ASN A 17 -3.40 5.76 18.19
C ASN A 17 -4.46 5.52 17.12
N LEU A 18 -4.03 5.19 15.92
CA LEU A 18 -4.93 4.82 14.84
C LEU A 18 -5.48 3.41 15.06
N GLU A 19 -6.71 3.18 14.65
CA GLU A 19 -7.34 1.88 14.79
C GLU A 19 -6.88 0.92 13.68
N ILE A 20 -7.10 1.28 12.43
CA ILE A 20 -6.87 0.39 11.30
C ILE A 20 -5.97 1.03 10.25
N GLY A 21 -4.93 0.30 9.86
CA GLY A 21 -4.07 0.64 8.74
C GLY A 21 -4.18 -0.41 7.65
N VAL A 22 -4.05 0.01 6.40
CA VAL A 22 -4.07 -0.90 5.25
C VAL A 22 -2.86 -0.65 4.38
N ASP A 23 -2.08 -1.71 4.16
CA ASP A 23 -0.98 -1.71 3.20
C ASP A 23 -1.49 -2.40 1.94
N PHE A 24 -1.78 -1.61 0.91
CA PHE A 24 -2.32 -2.12 -0.35
C PHE A 24 -1.25 -2.79 -1.20
N THR A 25 0.01 -2.59 -0.87
CA THR A 25 1.16 -3.07 -1.65
C THR A 25 2.22 -3.63 -0.70
N MET A 26 1.95 -4.79 -0.15
CA MET A 26 2.79 -5.44 0.87
C MET A 26 4.28 -5.48 0.53
N GLY A 27 4.63 -6.01 -0.63
CA GLY A 27 6.02 -6.12 -1.06
C GLY A 27 6.88 -6.84 -0.05
N ASN A 28 7.95 -6.19 0.40
CA ASN A 28 8.87 -6.76 1.38
C ASN A 28 8.46 -6.51 2.83
N GLY A 29 7.33 -5.82 3.04
CA GLY A 29 6.75 -5.66 4.35
C GLY A 29 7.22 -4.47 5.17
N HIS A 30 8.08 -3.62 4.63
CA HIS A 30 8.60 -2.46 5.38
C HIS A 30 7.51 -1.45 5.72
N ASP A 31 6.57 -1.22 4.79
CA ASP A 31 5.44 -0.33 5.04
C ASP A 31 4.46 -0.97 6.03
N THR A 32 4.24 -2.28 5.92
CA THR A 32 3.42 -3.01 6.88
C THR A 32 3.97 -2.87 8.29
N LYS A 33 5.29 -3.01 8.44
CA LYS A 33 5.96 -2.86 9.74
C LYS A 33 5.76 -1.45 10.29
N ALA A 34 5.88 -0.43 9.45
CA ALA A 34 5.68 0.96 9.85
C ALA A 34 4.23 1.20 10.31
N LEU A 35 3.26 0.62 9.62
CA LEU A 35 1.85 0.73 10.01
C LEU A 35 1.57 0.09 11.38
N ILE A 36 2.21 -1.02 11.68
CA ILE A 36 2.06 -1.70 12.98
C ILE A 36 2.45 -0.76 14.13
N GLU A 37 3.42 0.11 13.91
CA GLU A 37 3.88 1.04 14.93
C GLU A 37 2.87 2.14 15.27
N CYS A 38 1.94 2.46 14.35
CA CYS A 38 0.98 3.54 14.55
C CYS A 38 -0.49 3.10 14.55
N CYS A 39 -0.77 1.83 14.25
CA CYS A 39 -2.14 1.31 14.17
C CYS A 39 -2.33 0.09 15.07
N LYS A 40 -3.53 -0.08 15.59
CA LYS A 40 -3.88 -1.25 16.41
C LYS A 40 -4.05 -2.50 15.57
N GLU A 41 -4.63 -2.38 14.38
CA GLU A 41 -4.79 -3.47 13.43
C GLU A 41 -4.26 -3.05 12.07
N VAL A 42 -3.58 -3.96 11.39
CA VAL A 42 -3.04 -3.72 10.06
C VAL A 42 -3.43 -4.88 9.14
N TYR A 43 -3.93 -4.52 7.96
CA TYR A 43 -4.24 -5.45 6.88
C TYR A 43 -3.29 -5.17 5.74
N SER A 44 -2.67 -6.21 5.19
CA SER A 44 -1.67 -6.05 4.14
C SER A 44 -1.94 -7.01 2.99
N PHE A 45 -1.86 -6.53 1.76
CA PHE A 45 -2.29 -7.27 0.58
C PHE A 45 -1.18 -7.42 -0.44
N ASP A 46 -1.09 -8.61 -1.01
CA ASP A 46 -0.26 -8.89 -2.18
C ASP A 46 -0.78 -10.13 -2.88
N ILE A 47 -0.59 -10.22 -4.19
CA ILE A 47 -0.97 -11.40 -4.95
C ILE A 47 0.15 -12.44 -5.00
N GLN A 48 1.38 -12.04 -4.66
CA GLN A 48 2.55 -12.91 -4.71
C GLN A 48 2.80 -13.58 -3.36
N GLU A 49 2.92 -14.90 -3.39
CA GLU A 49 3.22 -15.66 -2.18
C GLU A 49 4.54 -15.23 -1.53
N GLU A 50 5.54 -14.89 -2.35
CA GLU A 50 6.84 -14.44 -1.87
C GLU A 50 6.75 -13.22 -0.97
N ALA A 51 5.84 -12.29 -1.31
CA ALA A 51 5.63 -11.10 -0.49
C ALA A 51 5.12 -11.49 0.90
N LEU A 52 4.19 -12.44 0.97
CA LEU A 52 3.66 -12.90 2.25
C LEU A 52 4.73 -13.59 3.09
N ILE A 53 5.57 -14.41 2.46
CA ILE A 53 6.65 -15.11 3.16
C ILE A 53 7.64 -14.10 3.76
N HIS A 54 8.11 -13.16 2.95
CA HIS A 54 9.07 -12.15 3.40
C HIS A 54 8.47 -11.27 4.51
N THR A 55 7.23 -10.85 4.33
CA THR A 55 6.58 -9.99 5.32
C THR A 55 6.32 -10.72 6.62
N ARG A 56 5.93 -12.00 6.55
CA ARG A 56 5.72 -12.80 7.77
C ARG A 56 6.99 -12.97 8.58
N GLU A 57 8.13 -13.11 7.91
CA GLU A 57 9.42 -13.18 8.58
C GLU A 57 9.72 -11.87 9.32
N LEU A 58 9.29 -10.75 8.75
CA LEU A 58 9.57 -9.43 9.32
C LEU A 58 8.62 -9.05 10.46
N VAL A 59 7.33 -9.32 10.32
CA VAL A 59 6.31 -8.82 11.26
C VAL A 59 5.62 -9.91 12.08
N GLY A 60 5.83 -11.20 11.76
CA GLY A 60 5.19 -12.29 12.46
C GLY A 60 3.68 -12.27 12.27
N ASP A 61 2.93 -12.38 13.36
CA ASP A 61 1.47 -12.38 13.36
C ASP A 61 0.86 -11.02 13.76
N LYS A 62 1.64 -9.96 13.71
CA LYS A 62 1.19 -8.61 14.10
C LYS A 62 0.33 -7.92 13.06
N ALA A 63 0.20 -8.49 11.88
CA ALA A 63 -0.63 -7.97 10.81
C ALA A 63 -1.39 -9.11 10.15
N HIS A 64 -2.54 -8.76 9.56
CA HIS A 64 -3.31 -9.70 8.75
C HIS A 64 -2.72 -9.67 7.33
N LEU A 65 -1.98 -10.72 6.96
CA LEU A 65 -1.34 -10.83 5.66
C LEU A 65 -2.26 -11.60 4.73
N ILE A 66 -2.70 -10.95 3.67
CA ILE A 66 -3.75 -11.48 2.79
C ILE A 66 -3.23 -11.62 1.37
N ARG A 67 -3.28 -12.85 0.85
CA ARG A 67 -2.91 -13.11 -0.54
C ARG A 67 -4.14 -12.90 -1.42
N ASP A 68 -4.34 -11.67 -1.84
CA ASP A 68 -5.44 -11.27 -2.70
C ASP A 68 -5.06 -9.99 -3.41
N SER A 69 -5.77 -9.67 -4.48
CA SER A 69 -5.63 -8.37 -5.12
C SER A 69 -6.09 -7.28 -4.15
N HIS A 70 -5.36 -6.18 -4.08
CA HIS A 70 -5.75 -5.06 -3.23
C HIS A 70 -7.12 -4.47 -3.65
N GLU A 71 -7.58 -4.75 -4.86
CA GLU A 71 -8.90 -4.36 -5.32
C GLU A 71 -10.01 -4.92 -4.43
N ASN A 72 -9.76 -6.06 -3.79
CA ASN A 72 -10.71 -6.77 -2.94
C ASN A 72 -10.58 -6.42 -1.46
N PHE A 73 -9.89 -5.33 -1.13
CA PHE A 73 -9.65 -4.97 0.27
C PHE A 73 -10.94 -4.83 1.08
N ASP A 74 -12.01 -4.36 0.46
CA ASP A 74 -13.28 -4.14 1.12
C ASP A 74 -14.03 -5.42 1.49
N HIS A 75 -13.54 -6.57 1.06
CA HIS A 75 -14.02 -7.87 1.54
C HIS A 75 -13.48 -8.19 2.95
N TYR A 76 -12.43 -7.50 3.37
CA TYR A 76 -11.73 -7.76 4.64
C TYR A 76 -11.84 -6.58 5.61
N VAL A 77 -11.90 -5.36 5.10
CA VAL A 77 -11.90 -4.12 5.88
C VAL A 77 -13.01 -3.22 5.36
N ASP A 78 -13.83 -2.70 6.27
CA ASP A 78 -14.90 -1.77 5.89
C ASP A 78 -14.35 -0.34 5.74
N THR A 79 -13.84 0.23 6.83
CA THR A 79 -13.20 1.55 6.81
C THR A 79 -11.83 1.45 7.46
N PHE A 80 -10.94 2.37 7.13
CA PHE A 80 -9.61 2.41 7.70
C PHE A 80 -9.15 3.85 7.92
N ASP A 81 -8.23 4.05 8.85
CA ASP A 81 -7.72 5.38 9.17
C ASP A 81 -6.61 5.80 8.21
N ILE A 82 -5.68 4.90 7.93
CA ILE A 82 -4.51 5.19 7.11
C ILE A 82 -4.28 4.07 6.11
N GLY A 83 -3.98 4.45 4.86
CA GLY A 83 -3.63 3.51 3.81
C GLY A 83 -2.31 3.88 3.16
N ILE A 84 -1.64 2.90 2.61
CA ILE A 84 -0.40 3.11 1.88
C ILE A 84 -0.39 2.32 0.58
N PHE A 85 -0.05 3.01 -0.51
CA PHE A 85 0.19 2.44 -1.83
C PHE A 85 1.62 2.77 -2.23
N ASN A 86 2.43 1.76 -2.41
CA ASN A 86 3.77 1.92 -2.96
C ASN A 86 3.79 1.26 -4.32
N LEU A 87 3.62 2.03 -5.38
CA LEU A 87 3.47 1.56 -6.75
C LEU A 87 4.82 1.41 -7.45
N GLY A 88 5.81 0.89 -6.73
CA GLY A 88 7.08 0.51 -7.29
C GLY A 88 7.02 -0.90 -7.87
N TYR A 89 7.91 -1.19 -8.81
CA TYR A 89 8.01 -2.50 -9.42
C TYR A 89 9.27 -3.17 -8.95
N LEU A 90 9.16 -4.41 -8.47
CA LEU A 90 10.33 -5.20 -8.11
C LEU A 90 11.07 -5.56 -9.40
N PRO A 91 12.36 -5.20 -9.53
CA PRO A 91 13.10 -5.48 -10.76
C PRO A 91 13.17 -6.97 -11.12
N GLU A 92 13.02 -7.83 -10.12
CA GLU A 92 13.10 -9.29 -10.27
C GLU A 92 11.71 -9.95 -10.25
N GLY A 93 10.65 -9.15 -10.19
CA GLY A 93 9.31 -9.69 -10.17
C GLY A 93 8.83 -10.15 -11.54
N ASP A 94 7.87 -11.07 -11.55
CA ASP A 94 7.22 -11.49 -12.78
C ASP A 94 6.31 -10.36 -13.26
N HIS A 95 6.60 -9.81 -14.43
CA HIS A 95 5.84 -8.69 -14.99
C HIS A 95 4.40 -9.06 -15.30
N ASN A 96 4.09 -10.34 -15.43
CA ASN A 96 2.71 -10.79 -15.72
C ASN A 96 1.79 -10.68 -14.52
N ILE A 97 2.35 -10.57 -13.30
CA ILE A 97 1.56 -10.44 -12.08
C ILE A 97 1.70 -9.05 -11.45
N THR A 98 2.25 -8.09 -12.19
CA THR A 98 2.29 -6.70 -11.79
C THR A 98 0.88 -6.12 -11.81
N THR A 99 0.52 -5.34 -10.78
CA THR A 99 -0.77 -4.66 -10.73
C THR A 99 -0.96 -3.76 -11.95
N THR A 100 -2.09 -3.94 -12.64
CA THR A 100 -2.38 -3.15 -13.83
C THR A 100 -2.86 -1.75 -13.43
N LEU A 101 -2.72 -0.79 -14.36
CA LEU A 101 -3.22 0.57 -14.15
C LEU A 101 -4.70 0.59 -13.81
N ASP A 102 -5.50 -0.23 -14.49
CA ASP A 102 -6.95 -0.29 -14.25
C ASP A 102 -7.28 -0.74 -12.83
N VAL A 103 -6.59 -1.79 -12.34
CA VAL A 103 -6.78 -2.28 -10.98
C VAL A 103 -6.37 -1.21 -9.97
N THR A 104 -5.24 -0.55 -10.20
CA THR A 104 -4.75 0.53 -9.33
C THR A 104 -5.77 1.66 -9.25
N GLN A 105 -6.32 2.08 -10.39
CA GLN A 105 -7.31 3.16 -10.44
C GLN A 105 -8.57 2.79 -9.67
N ARG A 106 -9.14 1.62 -9.92
CA ARG A 106 -10.35 1.17 -9.23
C ARG A 106 -10.14 1.05 -7.73
N THR A 107 -8.99 0.51 -7.34
CA THR A 107 -8.68 0.33 -5.92
C THR A 107 -8.51 1.68 -5.22
N LEU A 108 -7.78 2.59 -5.83
CA LEU A 108 -7.53 3.90 -5.22
C LEU A 108 -8.81 4.71 -5.06
N ILE A 109 -9.68 4.70 -6.08
CA ILE A 109 -10.98 5.38 -6.00
C ILE A 109 -11.80 4.82 -4.85
N LYS A 110 -11.89 3.50 -4.75
CA LYS A 110 -12.62 2.83 -3.68
C LYS A 110 -12.00 3.11 -2.32
N ALA A 111 -10.67 3.09 -2.25
CA ALA A 111 -9.95 3.34 -0.99
C ALA A 111 -10.22 4.74 -0.46
N VAL A 112 -10.29 5.74 -1.33
CA VAL A 112 -10.60 7.12 -0.91
C VAL A 112 -11.98 7.19 -0.27
N GLU A 113 -12.94 6.42 -0.76
CA GLU A 113 -14.29 6.38 -0.19
C GLU A 113 -14.35 5.72 1.18
N HIS A 114 -13.40 4.85 1.50
CA HIS A 114 -13.35 4.08 2.75
C HIS A 114 -12.36 4.65 3.78
N MET A 115 -11.51 5.59 3.38
CA MET A 115 -10.51 6.15 4.29
C MET A 115 -11.12 7.18 5.24
N LYS A 116 -10.60 7.21 6.47
CA LYS A 116 -11.01 8.21 7.46
C LYS A 116 -10.05 9.38 7.57
N LYS A 117 -8.74 9.14 7.34
CA LYS A 117 -7.73 10.18 7.56
C LYS A 117 -6.84 10.43 6.36
N VAL A 118 -6.04 9.43 5.92
CA VAL A 118 -5.02 9.68 4.91
C VAL A 118 -4.65 8.42 4.13
N ILE A 119 -4.27 8.61 2.88
CA ILE A 119 -3.65 7.58 2.05
C ILE A 119 -2.34 8.16 1.51
N PHE A 120 -1.24 7.45 1.75
CA PHE A 120 0.06 7.80 1.18
C PHE A 120 0.27 6.97 -0.08
N THR A 121 0.56 7.63 -1.19
CA THR A 121 0.78 6.97 -2.47
C THR A 121 2.13 7.39 -3.03
N THR A 122 2.97 6.40 -3.33
CA THR A 122 4.25 6.65 -4.02
C THR A 122 4.26 5.90 -5.33
N CYS A 123 4.85 6.51 -6.36
CA CYS A 123 4.95 5.94 -7.69
C CYS A 123 6.39 5.92 -8.17
N TYR A 124 6.77 4.83 -8.88
CA TYR A 124 8.08 4.74 -9.49
C TYR A 124 7.98 5.23 -10.95
N ILE A 125 8.44 6.44 -11.20
CA ILE A 125 8.31 7.08 -12.51
C ILE A 125 9.37 6.65 -13.51
N GLY A 126 10.37 5.86 -13.09
CA GLY A 126 11.37 5.30 -13.97
C GLY A 126 10.85 4.17 -14.87
N HIS A 127 9.67 3.63 -14.56
CA HIS A 127 9.02 2.60 -15.34
C HIS A 127 7.83 3.22 -16.10
N PRO A 128 7.59 2.87 -17.38
CA PRO A 128 6.48 3.47 -18.14
C PRO A 128 5.12 3.35 -17.45
N GLN A 129 4.80 2.19 -16.89
CA GLN A 129 3.53 2.01 -16.18
C GLN A 129 3.46 2.86 -14.91
N GLY A 130 4.57 2.98 -14.16
CA GLY A 130 4.61 3.83 -12.97
C GLY A 130 4.42 5.29 -13.32
N LYS A 131 4.96 5.72 -14.47
CA LYS A 131 4.77 7.08 -14.96
C LYS A 131 3.31 7.35 -15.31
N GLU A 132 2.63 6.40 -15.96
CA GLU A 132 1.21 6.52 -16.25
C GLU A 132 0.36 6.58 -14.99
N GLU A 133 0.69 5.78 -13.99
CA GLU A 133 0.01 5.79 -12.70
C GLU A 133 0.18 7.15 -12.01
N ALA A 134 1.40 7.70 -12.02
CA ALA A 134 1.67 9.00 -11.41
C ALA A 134 0.88 10.11 -12.10
N LEU A 135 0.82 10.11 -13.42
CA LEU A 135 0.06 11.09 -14.17
C LEU A 135 -1.43 10.99 -13.87
N TRP A 136 -1.96 9.77 -13.83
CA TRP A 136 -3.37 9.56 -13.52
C TRP A 136 -3.72 10.05 -12.11
N ILE A 137 -2.89 9.69 -11.12
CA ILE A 137 -3.12 10.09 -9.73
C ILE A 137 -3.08 11.61 -9.60
N ASN A 138 -2.10 12.24 -10.22
CA ASN A 138 -1.98 13.69 -10.19
C ASN A 138 -3.22 14.37 -10.76
N ASN A 139 -3.74 13.87 -11.87
CA ASN A 139 -4.96 14.40 -12.47
C ASN A 139 -6.18 14.16 -11.59
N TYR A 140 -6.27 12.98 -10.98
CA TYR A 140 -7.39 12.61 -10.12
C TYR A 140 -7.47 13.51 -8.88
N VAL A 141 -6.35 13.78 -8.21
CA VAL A 141 -6.34 14.59 -7.00
C VAL A 141 -6.41 16.10 -7.29
N SER A 142 -6.12 16.52 -8.52
CA SER A 142 -6.20 17.93 -8.92
C SER A 142 -7.63 18.35 -9.22
N ASP A 143 -8.48 17.39 -9.52
CA ASP A 143 -9.90 17.63 -9.78
C ASP A 143 -10.67 17.72 -8.47
#